data_df0b54c70d97cabc90ab7f982e13619b
#
_entry.id   df0b54c70d97cabc90ab7f982e13619b
#
_cell.length_a   1.000
_cell.length_b   1.000
_cell.length_c   1.000
_cell.angle_alpha   90.00
_cell.angle_beta   90.00
_cell.angle_gamma   90.00
#
_symmetry.space_group_name_H-M   'P 1'
#
loop_
_entity.id
_entity.type
_entity.pdbx_description
1 polymer ?
#
loop_
_entity_poly.entity_id
_entity_poly.type
_entity_poly.pdbx_seq_one_letter_code
_entity_poly.pdbx_strand_id
1 'polypeptide(L)'
;DPAYGKTGQVFVGRARYDLYAESSVGLIATDRQFLDSHSRVVGADARFRLGQTAALTFLYAGSQHRDEDGAERSGPTAHVAYNRQGRNLSYGASVDTVDPDFRTDTGFVQRVDTRSVRTNTSYRWWPGNKVINWGPLASYGRIYDFSGVLQDEQTSLGVMSTLSNNIITIANINRDMERYEGLEFSKTQAFLGGAVSASRRLSAGGFLMVGDQIRYSDTPFLGQSVTATAFVGLRPMSRLNADLTLITSRLHDPRSDNLVFDVKIFRTFTTYQFTNRLLLRNIMEYNTLSRTLGANLLFTYRVNAGTVFFIGYDDHYEQENLLDAVRYPTTALRRTNRAFFTKLSYLFRY
;
A
#
# COMPACT_ATOMS: atom_id res chain seq x y z
N ASP A 1 -6.96 17.47 28.83
CA ASP A 1 -5.84 16.91 28.08
C ASP A 1 -4.59 17.75 28.40
N PRO A 2 -3.54 17.19 29.07
CA PRO A 2 -2.30 17.91 29.41
C PRO A 2 -1.52 18.39 28.20
N ALA A 3 -1.77 17.83 27.01
CA ALA A 3 -1.16 18.21 25.74
C ALA A 3 -1.86 19.40 25.06
N TYR A 4 -3.03 19.84 25.55
CA TYR A 4 -3.77 20.92 24.95
C TYR A 4 -3.00 22.24 24.97
N GLY A 5 -2.86 22.88 23.81
CA GLY A 5 -2.12 24.14 23.65
C GLY A 5 -0.59 24.04 23.67
N LYS A 6 -0.03 22.84 23.75
CA LYS A 6 1.41 22.61 23.65
C LYS A 6 1.87 22.50 22.20
N THR A 7 3.11 22.90 21.93
CA THR A 7 3.70 22.89 20.59
C THR A 7 4.73 21.78 20.48
N GLY A 8 4.58 20.93 19.47
CA GLY A 8 5.60 19.97 19.07
C GLY A 8 6.60 20.60 18.09
N GLN A 9 7.86 20.22 18.20
CA GLN A 9 8.91 20.61 17.25
C GLN A 9 9.27 19.39 16.38
N VAL A 10 9.38 19.60 15.08
CA VAL A 10 9.77 18.54 14.14
C VAL A 10 10.83 19.09 13.19
N PHE A 11 11.95 18.40 13.12
CA PHE A 11 13.02 18.63 12.15
C PHE A 11 13.16 17.41 11.24
N VAL A 12 13.28 17.63 9.93
CA VAL A 12 13.60 16.61 8.93
C VAL A 12 14.65 17.18 7.99
N GLY A 13 15.82 16.57 7.96
CA GLY A 13 16.91 16.93 7.09
C GLY A 13 17.34 15.76 6.22
N ARG A 14 17.58 16.00 4.93
CA ARG A 14 18.14 15.01 4.01
C ARG A 14 19.15 15.66 3.09
N ALA A 15 20.31 15.01 2.96
CA ALA A 15 21.34 15.35 1.98
C ALA A 15 21.58 14.14 1.07
N ARG A 16 21.75 14.38 -0.21
CA ARG A 16 22.08 13.33 -1.20
C ARG A 16 23.14 13.87 -2.14
N TYR A 17 24.12 13.02 -2.42
CA TYR A 17 25.16 13.28 -3.38
C TYR A 17 25.12 12.21 -4.50
N ASP A 18 24.98 12.65 -5.73
CA ASP A 18 25.00 11.78 -6.90
C ASP A 18 26.46 11.55 -7.33
N LEU A 19 26.84 10.26 -7.43
CA LEU A 19 28.21 9.83 -7.72
C LEU A 19 28.44 9.68 -9.23
N TYR A 20 27.83 8.67 -9.82
CA TYR A 20 27.91 8.34 -11.25
C TYR A 20 26.70 7.50 -11.67
N ALA A 21 26.32 7.56 -12.96
CA ALA A 21 25.37 6.66 -13.61
C ALA A 21 24.25 6.12 -12.68
N GLU A 22 23.40 6.99 -12.16
CA GLU A 22 22.31 6.65 -11.24
C GLU A 22 22.77 6.08 -9.89
N SER A 23 24.01 6.35 -9.50
CA SER A 23 24.57 5.97 -8.19
C SER A 23 24.57 7.16 -7.26
N SER A 24 24.28 6.95 -5.99
CA SER A 24 24.18 8.04 -5.01
C SER A 24 24.42 7.52 -3.60
N VAL A 25 24.83 8.44 -2.73
CA VAL A 25 24.86 8.27 -1.28
C VAL A 25 24.01 9.34 -0.62
N GLY A 26 23.40 9.03 0.49
CA GLY A 26 22.52 9.94 1.21
C GLY A 26 22.66 9.84 2.71
N LEU A 27 22.31 10.94 3.38
CA LEU A 27 22.17 11.02 4.83
C LEU A 27 20.79 11.55 5.15
N ILE A 28 20.17 11.04 6.20
CA ILE A 28 18.89 11.51 6.73
C ILE A 28 19.00 11.71 8.23
N ALA A 29 18.41 12.77 8.74
CA ALA A 29 18.24 13.00 10.16
C ALA A 29 16.83 13.52 10.42
N THR A 30 16.17 12.98 11.44
CA THR A 30 14.87 13.47 11.91
C THR A 30 14.92 13.63 13.43
N ASP A 31 14.26 14.67 13.93
CA ASP A 31 14.06 14.91 15.36
C ASP A 31 12.63 15.40 15.56
N ARG A 32 11.89 14.75 16.42
CA ARG A 32 10.59 15.18 16.91
C ARG A 32 10.66 15.30 18.41
N GLN A 33 10.26 16.45 18.93
CA GLN A 33 10.17 16.72 20.35
C GLN A 33 8.76 17.19 20.69
N PHE A 34 8.17 16.59 21.71
CA PHE A 34 6.87 16.98 22.22
C PHE A 34 6.77 16.67 23.71
N LEU A 35 6.56 17.71 24.54
CA LEU A 35 6.65 17.59 26.01
C LEU A 35 8.00 16.99 26.42
N ASP A 36 7.99 15.94 27.25
CA ASP A 36 9.17 15.22 27.70
C ASP A 36 9.59 14.07 26.76
N SER A 37 8.84 13.85 25.67
CA SER A 37 9.14 12.80 24.69
C SER A 37 9.99 13.33 23.52
N HIS A 38 10.84 12.45 22.99
CA HIS A 38 11.53 12.71 21.74
C HIS A 38 11.70 11.45 20.89
N SER A 39 11.76 11.65 19.58
CA SER A 39 12.04 10.58 18.62
C SER A 39 13.03 11.08 17.58
N ARG A 40 14.23 10.50 17.58
CA ARG A 40 15.36 10.86 16.73
C ARG A 40 15.76 9.69 15.87
N VAL A 41 16.00 9.94 14.59
CA VAL A 41 16.54 8.94 13.68
C VAL A 41 17.67 9.58 12.88
N VAL A 42 18.80 8.87 12.78
CA VAL A 42 19.91 9.24 11.90
C VAL A 42 20.25 8.03 11.05
N GLY A 43 20.41 8.22 9.75
CA GLY A 43 20.69 7.14 8.84
C GLY A 43 21.48 7.56 7.62
N ALA A 44 22.04 6.55 6.96
CA ALA A 44 22.73 6.69 5.68
C ALA A 44 22.16 5.68 4.68
N ASP A 45 22.08 6.09 3.43
CA ASP A 45 21.67 5.21 2.33
C ASP A 45 22.64 5.33 1.16
N ALA A 46 22.74 4.27 0.38
CA ALA A 46 23.54 4.26 -0.83
C ALA A 46 22.85 3.41 -1.91
N ARG A 47 22.99 3.84 -3.15
CA ARG A 47 22.60 3.08 -4.33
C ARG A 47 23.77 3.09 -5.30
N PHE A 48 24.19 1.90 -5.71
CA PHE A 48 25.23 1.71 -6.71
C PHE A 48 24.67 1.04 -7.94
N ARG A 49 24.79 1.67 -9.09
CA ARG A 49 24.49 1.08 -10.38
C ARG A 49 25.64 0.17 -10.80
N LEU A 50 25.37 -1.11 -11.03
CA LEU A 50 26.33 -2.12 -11.43
C LEU A 50 26.09 -2.48 -12.91
N GLY A 51 26.81 -1.84 -13.78
CA GLY A 51 26.61 -1.95 -15.23
C GLY A 51 25.24 -1.44 -15.67
N GLN A 52 24.67 -2.00 -16.74
CA GLN A 52 23.41 -1.51 -17.33
C GLN A 52 22.16 -2.10 -16.68
N THR A 53 22.25 -3.22 -15.99
CA THR A 53 21.08 -4.02 -15.60
C THR A 53 20.97 -4.30 -14.11
N ALA A 54 21.99 -4.00 -13.31
CA ALA A 54 22.00 -4.34 -11.91
C ALA A 54 22.17 -3.11 -11.01
N ALA A 55 21.64 -3.20 -9.81
CA ALA A 55 21.82 -2.19 -8.76
C ALA A 55 21.96 -2.86 -7.39
N LEU A 56 22.78 -2.28 -6.54
CA LEU A 56 22.95 -2.62 -5.14
C LEU A 56 22.48 -1.44 -4.30
N THR A 57 21.63 -1.69 -3.32
CA THR A 57 21.07 -0.67 -2.41
C THR A 57 21.42 -1.02 -0.98
N PHE A 58 21.76 -0.01 -0.19
CA PHE A 58 22.02 -0.10 1.24
C PHE A 58 21.24 0.98 1.97
N LEU A 59 20.78 0.66 3.16
CA LEU A 59 20.29 1.62 4.13
C LEU A 59 20.69 1.12 5.52
N TYR A 60 21.15 2.05 6.34
CA TYR A 60 21.34 1.82 7.76
C TYR A 60 20.85 3.05 8.51
N ALA A 61 20.06 2.86 9.56
CA ALA A 61 19.61 3.93 10.42
C ALA A 61 19.54 3.47 11.87
N GLY A 62 19.85 4.37 12.78
CA GLY A 62 19.66 4.19 14.22
C GLY A 62 18.57 5.13 14.73
N SER A 63 17.76 4.65 15.66
CA SER A 63 16.76 5.45 16.37
C SER A 63 17.10 5.60 17.85
N GLN A 64 16.72 6.74 18.40
CA GLN A 64 16.65 7.00 19.83
C GLN A 64 15.28 7.59 20.14
N HIS A 65 14.54 6.91 20.99
CA HIS A 65 13.18 7.28 21.35
C HIS A 65 13.04 7.35 22.87
N ARG A 66 12.34 8.37 23.35
CA ARG A 66 11.94 8.53 24.74
C ARG A 66 10.45 8.80 24.81
N ASP A 67 9.74 7.93 25.53
CA ASP A 67 8.32 8.06 25.79
C ASP A 67 8.03 9.16 26.84
N GLU A 68 6.78 9.58 26.98
CA GLU A 68 6.38 10.61 27.95
C GLU A 68 6.58 10.17 29.40
N ASP A 69 6.55 8.86 29.69
CA ASP A 69 6.85 8.26 31.00
C ASP A 69 8.36 8.17 31.29
N GLY A 70 9.20 8.60 30.35
CA GLY A 70 10.64 8.61 30.45
C GLY A 70 11.34 7.32 30.03
N ALA A 71 10.60 6.29 29.55
CA ALA A 71 11.21 5.08 29.02
C ALA A 71 12.01 5.37 27.74
N GLU A 72 13.27 4.92 27.72
CA GLU A 72 14.16 5.10 26.57
C GLU A 72 14.34 3.79 25.82
N ARG A 73 14.31 3.89 24.48
CA ARG A 73 14.54 2.79 23.55
C ARG A 73 15.46 3.26 22.44
N SER A 74 16.36 2.40 22.02
CA SER A 74 17.20 2.67 20.87
C SER A 74 17.51 1.38 20.12
N GLY A 75 17.43 1.44 18.80
CA GLY A 75 17.70 0.28 17.97
C GLY A 75 18.05 0.67 16.56
N PRO A 76 18.81 -0.18 15.84
CA PRO A 76 19.13 -0.01 14.44
C PRO A 76 18.09 -0.64 13.50
N THR A 77 18.11 -0.17 12.26
CA THR A 77 17.53 -0.86 11.11
C THR A 77 18.54 -0.90 9.97
N ALA A 78 18.55 -1.99 9.22
CA ALA A 78 19.40 -2.13 8.06
C ALA A 78 18.65 -2.81 6.90
N HIS A 79 18.96 -2.40 5.67
CA HIS A 79 18.47 -2.99 4.44
C HIS A 79 19.61 -3.10 3.43
N VAL A 80 19.76 -4.28 2.84
CA VAL A 80 20.64 -4.52 1.71
C VAL A 80 19.86 -5.24 0.63
N ALA A 81 19.89 -4.73 -0.60
CA ALA A 81 19.22 -5.38 -1.72
C ALA A 81 20.07 -5.32 -2.98
N TYR A 82 20.15 -6.46 -3.65
CA TYR A 82 20.68 -6.58 -5.00
C TYR A 82 19.53 -6.88 -5.97
N ASN A 83 19.43 -6.14 -7.06
CA ASN A 83 18.44 -6.35 -8.10
C ASN A 83 19.10 -6.29 -9.48
N ARG A 84 18.82 -7.29 -10.30
CA ARG A 84 19.18 -7.31 -11.71
C ARG A 84 17.94 -7.44 -12.58
N GLN A 85 17.82 -6.55 -13.57
CA GLN A 85 16.74 -6.53 -14.56
C GLN A 85 17.34 -6.71 -15.95
N GLY A 86 17.46 -7.96 -16.39
CA GLY A 86 17.88 -8.30 -17.75
C GLY A 86 16.68 -8.42 -18.70
N ARG A 87 16.96 -8.51 -19.99
CA ARG A 87 15.92 -8.70 -21.01
C ARG A 87 15.11 -9.99 -20.77
N ASN A 88 15.80 -11.08 -20.53
CA ASN A 88 15.19 -12.40 -20.32
C ASN A 88 15.13 -12.75 -18.85
N LEU A 89 16.24 -12.66 -18.12
CA LEU A 89 16.36 -13.06 -16.72
C LEU A 89 16.42 -11.81 -15.83
N SER A 90 15.49 -11.74 -14.88
CA SER A 90 15.50 -10.77 -13.77
C SER A 90 15.51 -11.53 -12.45
N TYR A 91 16.31 -11.07 -11.50
CA TYR A 91 16.36 -11.63 -10.16
C TYR A 91 16.79 -10.60 -9.14
N GLY A 92 16.37 -10.80 -7.91
CA GLY A 92 16.72 -9.96 -6.79
C GLY A 92 16.81 -10.74 -5.49
N ALA A 93 17.56 -10.19 -4.56
CA ALA A 93 17.60 -10.66 -3.18
C ALA A 93 17.70 -9.46 -2.24
N SER A 94 17.05 -9.53 -1.08
CA SER A 94 17.20 -8.55 -0.02
C SER A 94 17.32 -9.20 1.35
N VAL A 95 18.02 -8.50 2.22
CA VAL A 95 18.08 -8.77 3.66
C VAL A 95 17.68 -7.50 4.38
N ASP A 96 16.71 -7.61 5.28
CA ASP A 96 16.22 -6.53 6.10
C ASP A 96 16.31 -6.91 7.58
N THR A 97 16.63 -5.96 8.43
CA THR A 97 16.59 -6.13 9.88
C THR A 97 16.05 -4.86 10.51
N VAL A 98 15.09 -5.03 11.42
CA VAL A 98 14.52 -3.94 12.23
C VAL A 98 14.54 -4.39 13.69
N ASP A 99 15.37 -3.71 14.46
CA ASP A 99 15.56 -4.01 15.88
C ASP A 99 14.24 -3.92 16.67
N PRO A 100 14.02 -4.73 17.74
CA PRO A 100 12.83 -4.64 18.59
C PRO A 100 12.58 -3.26 19.16
N ASP A 101 13.64 -2.51 19.45
CA ASP A 101 13.58 -1.17 20.04
C ASP A 101 13.65 -0.02 19.04
N PHE A 102 13.70 -0.32 17.72
CA PHE A 102 13.66 0.71 16.68
C PHE A 102 12.30 1.42 16.68
N ARG A 103 12.30 2.75 16.81
CA ARG A 103 11.07 3.59 16.81
C ARG A 103 11.31 4.86 16.00
N THR A 104 10.24 5.33 15.34
CA THR A 104 10.24 6.64 14.66
C THR A 104 8.83 7.21 14.62
N ASP A 105 8.67 8.46 15.09
CA ASP A 105 7.38 9.18 15.06
C ASP A 105 7.23 10.04 13.80
N THR A 106 8.32 10.26 13.07
CA THR A 106 8.33 11.03 11.82
C THR A 106 8.28 10.16 10.58
N GLY A 107 8.23 8.83 10.76
CA GLY A 107 8.15 7.83 9.72
C GLY A 107 7.13 6.74 10.07
N PHE A 108 7.02 5.74 9.20
CA PHE A 108 6.17 4.58 9.42
C PHE A 108 7.02 3.31 9.41
N VAL A 109 6.94 2.53 10.49
CA VAL A 109 7.53 1.20 10.62
C VAL A 109 6.39 0.22 10.87
N GLN A 110 6.15 -0.66 9.92
CA GLN A 110 5.04 -1.61 9.99
C GLN A 110 5.23 -2.63 11.12
N ARG A 111 6.46 -3.12 11.29
CA ARG A 111 6.81 -4.15 12.27
C ARG A 111 8.27 -4.01 12.67
N VAL A 112 8.52 -4.07 13.94
CA VAL A 112 9.85 -4.19 14.56
C VAL A 112 10.11 -5.66 14.95
N ASP A 113 11.28 -5.95 15.50
CA ASP A 113 11.68 -7.31 15.88
C ASP A 113 11.65 -8.26 14.67
N THR A 114 12.28 -7.84 13.58
CA THR A 114 12.28 -8.62 12.34
C THR A 114 13.66 -8.73 11.72
N ARG A 115 13.98 -9.95 11.26
CA ARG A 115 15.10 -10.25 10.36
C ARG A 115 14.53 -10.99 9.16
N SER A 116 14.60 -10.42 7.99
CA SER A 116 14.01 -11.00 6.80
C SER A 116 15.01 -11.22 5.69
N VAL A 117 14.82 -12.31 4.96
CA VAL A 117 15.49 -12.59 3.69
C VAL A 117 14.41 -12.79 2.64
N ARG A 118 14.52 -12.12 1.50
CA ARG A 118 13.61 -12.28 0.36
C ARG A 118 14.37 -12.44 -0.91
N THR A 119 13.89 -13.32 -1.79
CA THR A 119 14.42 -13.52 -3.13
C THR A 119 13.28 -13.54 -4.14
N ASN A 120 13.55 -13.08 -5.34
CA ASN A 120 12.62 -13.16 -6.46
C ASN A 120 13.37 -13.41 -7.76
N THR A 121 12.74 -14.14 -8.66
CA THR A 121 13.27 -14.38 -10.00
C THR A 121 12.15 -14.44 -11.02
N SER A 122 12.44 -14.04 -12.24
CA SER A 122 11.55 -14.24 -13.39
C SER A 122 12.37 -14.44 -14.66
N TYR A 123 11.86 -15.28 -15.53
CA TYR A 123 12.42 -15.45 -16.86
C TYR A 123 11.36 -15.09 -17.91
N ARG A 124 11.78 -14.48 -19.02
CA ARG A 124 10.88 -14.05 -20.10
C ARG A 124 11.37 -14.55 -21.44
N TRP A 125 10.49 -15.24 -22.15
CA TRP A 125 10.63 -15.53 -23.57
C TRP A 125 9.91 -14.45 -24.37
N TRP A 126 10.43 -14.14 -25.55
CA TRP A 126 9.95 -13.10 -26.45
C TRP A 126 9.60 -13.68 -27.83
N PRO A 127 8.47 -14.38 -27.98
CA PRO A 127 8.08 -14.98 -29.26
C PRO A 127 7.82 -13.93 -30.35
N GLY A 128 7.40 -12.71 -29.99
CA GLY A 128 7.29 -11.58 -30.92
C GLY A 128 6.04 -11.59 -31.80
N ASN A 129 5.06 -12.41 -31.48
CA ASN A 129 3.79 -12.53 -32.20
C ASN A 129 2.61 -11.99 -31.37
N LYS A 130 1.49 -12.70 -31.35
CA LYS A 130 0.35 -12.39 -30.46
C LYS A 130 0.75 -12.42 -29.00
N VAL A 131 1.77 -13.18 -28.62
CA VAL A 131 2.42 -13.17 -27.31
C VAL A 131 3.71 -12.37 -27.40
N ILE A 132 3.72 -11.18 -26.83
CA ILE A 132 4.91 -10.30 -26.80
C ILE A 132 5.99 -10.90 -25.93
N ASN A 133 5.64 -11.26 -24.71
CA ASN A 133 6.50 -12.02 -23.80
C ASN A 133 5.65 -12.85 -22.83
N TRP A 134 6.25 -13.90 -22.30
CA TRP A 134 5.68 -14.69 -21.22
C TRP A 134 6.80 -15.40 -20.46
N GLY A 135 6.49 -15.90 -19.27
CA GLY A 135 7.44 -16.75 -18.57
C GLY A 135 7.13 -16.93 -17.08
N PRO A 136 7.89 -17.82 -16.43
CA PRO A 136 7.74 -18.11 -15.03
C PRO A 136 8.24 -16.97 -14.15
N LEU A 137 7.66 -16.90 -12.97
CA LEU A 137 8.12 -16.08 -11.85
C LEU A 137 8.11 -16.93 -10.57
N ALA A 138 9.06 -16.65 -9.69
CA ALA A 138 9.14 -17.28 -8.38
C ALA A 138 9.61 -16.25 -7.35
N SER A 139 9.09 -16.35 -6.15
CA SER A 139 9.59 -15.60 -5.00
C SER A 139 9.59 -16.48 -3.75
N TYR A 140 10.53 -16.18 -2.86
CA TYR A 140 10.65 -16.83 -1.57
C TYR A 140 11.11 -15.83 -0.54
N GLY A 141 10.55 -15.91 0.67
CA GLY A 141 10.90 -15.05 1.78
C GLY A 141 10.69 -15.71 3.13
N ARG A 142 11.52 -15.34 4.09
CA ARG A 142 11.37 -15.68 5.50
C ARG A 142 11.57 -14.47 6.39
N ILE A 143 10.80 -14.43 7.46
CA ILE A 143 10.90 -13.40 8.50
C ILE A 143 11.06 -14.14 9.83
N TYR A 144 12.13 -13.82 10.53
CA TYR A 144 12.41 -14.28 11.89
C TYR A 144 12.33 -13.10 12.85
N ASP A 145 11.98 -13.35 14.09
CA ASP A 145 12.23 -12.40 15.17
C ASP A 145 13.71 -12.43 15.62
N PHE A 146 14.08 -11.56 16.54
CA PHE A 146 15.46 -11.51 17.05
C PHE A 146 15.80 -12.67 17.98
N SER A 147 14.83 -13.42 18.48
CA SER A 147 15.04 -14.68 19.20
C SER A 147 15.30 -15.87 18.27
N GLY A 148 15.13 -15.68 16.94
CA GLY A 148 15.33 -16.69 15.92
C GLY A 148 14.08 -17.52 15.61
N VAL A 149 12.92 -17.16 16.13
CA VAL A 149 11.66 -17.84 15.84
C VAL A 149 11.14 -17.39 14.47
N LEU A 150 10.80 -18.36 13.62
CA LEU A 150 10.18 -18.09 12.31
C LEU A 150 8.78 -17.50 12.53
N GLN A 151 8.56 -16.31 12.00
CA GLN A 151 7.30 -15.58 12.08
C GLN A 151 6.48 -15.71 10.80
N ASP A 152 7.14 -15.58 9.65
CA ASP A 152 6.50 -15.69 8.35
C ASP A 152 7.41 -16.43 7.37
N GLU A 153 6.81 -17.26 6.52
CA GLU A 153 7.43 -17.84 5.33
C GLU A 153 6.49 -17.65 4.13
N GLN A 154 7.03 -17.22 3.01
CA GLN A 154 6.26 -16.96 1.79
C GLN A 154 6.92 -17.63 0.60
N THR A 155 6.14 -18.40 -0.16
CA THR A 155 6.57 -19.01 -1.42
C THR A 155 5.54 -18.73 -2.48
N SER A 156 5.96 -18.17 -3.61
CA SER A 156 5.09 -17.93 -4.75
C SER A 156 5.72 -18.48 -6.03
N LEU A 157 4.92 -19.23 -6.78
CA LEU A 157 5.28 -19.73 -8.10
C LEU A 157 4.19 -19.36 -9.09
N GLY A 158 4.56 -18.83 -10.24
CA GLY A 158 3.58 -18.38 -11.20
C GLY A 158 4.11 -18.17 -12.61
N VAL A 159 3.23 -17.68 -13.45
CA VAL A 159 3.48 -17.31 -14.84
C VAL A 159 2.88 -15.96 -15.12
N MET A 160 3.61 -15.12 -15.84
CA MET A 160 3.12 -13.85 -16.36
C MET A 160 3.19 -13.81 -17.87
N SER A 161 2.28 -13.08 -18.51
CA SER A 161 2.37 -12.83 -19.94
C SER A 161 1.94 -11.41 -20.31
N THR A 162 2.53 -10.92 -21.38
CA THR A 162 2.10 -9.71 -22.09
C THR A 162 1.72 -10.11 -23.50
N LEU A 163 0.47 -9.90 -23.86
CA LEU A 163 -0.06 -10.21 -25.17
C LEU A 163 -0.18 -8.95 -26.02
N SER A 164 -0.34 -9.12 -27.32
CA SER A 164 -0.74 -8.04 -28.20
C SER A 164 -2.03 -7.37 -27.69
N ASN A 165 -2.34 -6.15 -28.18
CA ASN A 165 -3.49 -5.35 -27.74
C ASN A 165 -3.44 -4.93 -26.26
N ASN A 166 -2.22 -4.78 -25.70
CA ASN A 166 -1.98 -4.29 -24.34
C ASN A 166 -2.69 -5.12 -23.25
N ILE A 167 -2.68 -6.45 -23.41
CA ILE A 167 -3.19 -7.37 -22.41
C ILE A 167 -2.01 -7.87 -21.57
N ILE A 168 -2.16 -7.79 -20.25
CA ILE A 168 -1.22 -8.35 -19.29
C ILE A 168 -1.97 -9.37 -18.43
N THR A 169 -1.37 -10.55 -18.21
CA THR A 169 -1.94 -11.57 -17.34
C THR A 169 -0.89 -12.10 -16.37
N ILE A 170 -1.34 -12.53 -15.20
CA ILE A 170 -0.52 -13.17 -14.18
C ILE A 170 -1.35 -14.23 -13.47
N ALA A 171 -0.74 -15.39 -13.24
CA ALA A 171 -1.32 -16.44 -12.41
C ALA A 171 -0.23 -17.01 -11.52
N ASN A 172 -0.52 -17.19 -10.24
CA ASN A 172 0.42 -17.79 -9.29
C ASN A 172 -0.31 -18.57 -8.18
N ILE A 173 0.45 -19.49 -7.60
CA ILE A 173 0.09 -20.20 -6.39
C ILE A 173 1.04 -19.72 -5.30
N ASN A 174 0.48 -19.36 -4.17
CA ASN A 174 1.20 -18.94 -2.98
C ASN A 174 1.03 -20.01 -1.91
N ARG A 175 2.13 -20.34 -1.25
CA ARG A 175 2.11 -21.16 -0.03
C ARG A 175 2.88 -20.40 1.04
N ASP A 176 2.15 -19.98 2.05
CA ASP A 176 2.64 -19.10 3.10
C ASP A 176 2.46 -19.76 4.46
N MET A 177 3.36 -19.49 5.37
CA MET A 177 3.19 -19.73 6.81
C MET A 177 3.21 -18.38 7.50
N GLU A 178 2.32 -18.17 8.46
CA GLU A 178 2.23 -16.96 9.26
C GLU A 178 1.98 -17.34 10.72
N ARG A 179 2.75 -16.72 11.63
CA ARG A 179 2.54 -16.85 13.07
C ARG A 179 1.74 -15.66 13.58
N TYR A 180 0.58 -15.93 14.15
CA TYR A 180 -0.31 -14.92 14.71
C TYR A 180 -0.85 -15.38 16.08
N GLU A 181 -0.79 -14.52 17.11
CA GLU A 181 -1.19 -14.84 18.50
C GLU A 181 -0.57 -16.16 19.00
N GLY A 182 0.71 -16.42 18.68
CA GLY A 182 1.43 -17.62 19.08
C GLY A 182 1.07 -18.90 18.30
N LEU A 183 0.06 -18.86 17.43
CA LEU A 183 -0.36 -19.97 16.58
C LEU A 183 0.28 -19.88 15.21
N GLU A 184 0.56 -21.03 14.61
CA GLU A 184 1.12 -21.14 13.27
C GLU A 184 0.04 -21.53 12.26
N PHE A 185 -0.10 -20.74 11.20
CA PHE A 185 -1.08 -20.95 10.14
C PHE A 185 -0.38 -21.16 8.80
N SER A 186 -0.66 -22.31 8.17
CA SER A 186 -0.22 -22.57 6.79
C SER A 186 -1.35 -22.27 5.83
N LYS A 187 -1.09 -21.38 4.86
CA LYS A 187 -2.07 -20.88 3.88
C LYS A 187 -1.66 -21.30 2.48
N THR A 188 -2.61 -21.75 1.67
CA THR A 188 -2.43 -21.94 0.23
C THR A 188 -3.47 -21.12 -0.51
N GLN A 189 -3.00 -20.32 -1.46
CA GLN A 189 -3.86 -19.41 -2.23
C GLN A 189 -3.51 -19.47 -3.72
N ALA A 190 -4.52 -19.48 -4.56
CA ALA A 190 -4.38 -19.27 -6.00
C ALA A 190 -4.74 -17.83 -6.34
N PHE A 191 -3.92 -17.21 -7.17
CA PHE A 191 -4.12 -15.85 -7.67
C PHE A 191 -4.16 -15.85 -9.19
N LEU A 192 -5.16 -15.16 -9.75
CA LEU A 192 -5.29 -14.89 -11.17
C LEU A 192 -5.58 -13.41 -11.38
N GLY A 193 -4.80 -12.74 -12.19
CA GLY A 193 -4.98 -11.33 -12.50
C GLY A 193 -4.75 -11.00 -13.96
N GLY A 194 -5.36 -9.92 -14.40
CA GLY A 194 -5.14 -9.42 -15.74
C GLY A 194 -5.73 -8.03 -15.98
N ALA A 195 -5.18 -7.36 -16.98
CA ALA A 195 -5.66 -6.05 -17.41
C ALA A 195 -5.52 -5.90 -18.92
N VAL A 196 -6.40 -5.11 -19.50
CA VAL A 196 -6.39 -4.73 -20.91
C VAL A 196 -6.59 -3.22 -21.04
N SER A 197 -5.78 -2.61 -21.89
CA SER A 197 -5.99 -1.25 -22.39
C SER A 197 -6.50 -1.36 -23.82
N ALA A 198 -7.81 -1.65 -23.96
CA ALA A 198 -8.43 -1.93 -25.26
C ALA A 198 -8.38 -0.74 -26.22
N SER A 199 -8.41 0.49 -25.67
CA SER A 199 -8.30 1.72 -26.43
C SER A 199 -7.87 2.89 -25.51
N ARG A 200 -7.68 4.08 -26.10
CA ARG A 200 -7.47 5.31 -25.31
C ARG A 200 -8.69 5.67 -24.45
N ARG A 201 -9.86 5.08 -24.73
CA ARG A 201 -11.14 5.38 -24.06
C ARG A 201 -11.56 4.34 -23.05
N LEU A 202 -11.01 3.09 -23.15
CA LEU A 202 -11.44 1.96 -22.34
C LEU A 202 -10.25 1.14 -21.89
N SER A 203 -10.12 0.97 -20.60
CA SER A 203 -9.28 -0.02 -19.94
C SER A 203 -10.12 -0.84 -18.96
N ALA A 204 -9.79 -2.09 -18.77
CA ALA A 204 -10.45 -2.95 -17.78
C ALA A 204 -9.47 -3.97 -17.25
N GLY A 205 -9.75 -4.47 -16.06
CA GLY A 205 -8.95 -5.52 -15.45
C GLY A 205 -9.50 -5.96 -14.11
N GLY A 206 -8.76 -6.84 -13.48
CA GLY A 206 -9.10 -7.33 -12.16
C GLY A 206 -8.20 -8.45 -11.74
N PHE A 207 -8.44 -8.93 -10.54
CA PHE A 207 -7.82 -10.14 -10.00
C PHE A 207 -8.80 -10.93 -9.14
N LEU A 208 -8.52 -12.21 -9.04
CA LEU A 208 -9.20 -13.18 -8.19
C LEU A 208 -8.15 -13.88 -7.32
N MET A 209 -8.39 -13.97 -6.03
CA MET A 209 -7.62 -14.76 -5.09
C MET A 209 -8.54 -15.70 -4.35
N VAL A 210 -8.22 -16.97 -4.34
CA VAL A 210 -9.01 -18.05 -3.71
C VAL A 210 -8.10 -18.91 -2.86
N GLY A 211 -8.53 -19.27 -1.68
CA GLY A 211 -7.82 -20.18 -0.78
C GLY A 211 -7.89 -19.76 0.67
N ASP A 212 -6.92 -20.19 1.43
CA ASP A 212 -6.89 -20.04 2.87
C ASP A 212 -6.64 -18.58 3.29
N GLN A 213 -7.34 -18.12 4.33
CA GLN A 213 -7.18 -16.80 4.92
C GLN A 213 -7.35 -16.88 6.44
N ILE A 214 -6.46 -16.22 7.18
CA ILE A 214 -6.59 -16.14 8.63
C ILE A 214 -7.73 -15.17 8.97
N ARG A 215 -8.63 -15.61 9.85
CA ARG A 215 -9.52 -14.70 10.57
C ARG A 215 -8.75 -14.12 11.75
N TYR A 216 -8.30 -12.87 11.62
CA TYR A 216 -7.62 -12.13 12.68
C TYR A 216 -8.65 -11.71 13.73
N SER A 217 -8.59 -12.33 14.91
CA SER A 217 -9.45 -12.06 16.07
C SER A 217 -8.76 -12.62 17.32
N ASP A 218 -9.34 -12.42 18.49
CA ASP A 218 -8.84 -13.00 19.77
C ASP A 218 -8.82 -14.53 19.75
N THR A 219 -9.62 -15.15 18.90
CA THR A 219 -9.65 -16.59 18.62
C THR A 219 -9.43 -16.83 17.14
N PRO A 220 -8.17 -16.72 16.66
CA PRO A 220 -7.88 -16.79 15.24
C PRO A 220 -8.07 -18.21 14.70
N PHE A 221 -8.48 -18.29 13.43
CA PHE A 221 -8.61 -19.56 12.72
C PHE A 221 -8.37 -19.39 11.23
N LEU A 222 -8.09 -20.52 10.56
CA LEU A 222 -7.93 -20.58 9.11
C LEU A 222 -9.28 -20.79 8.46
N GLY A 223 -9.73 -19.83 7.65
CA GLY A 223 -10.93 -19.86 6.87
C GLY A 223 -10.66 -20.01 5.38
N GLN A 224 -11.71 -20.30 4.60
CA GLN A 224 -11.67 -20.32 3.14
C GLN A 224 -12.17 -18.99 2.59
N SER A 225 -11.38 -18.33 1.75
CA SER A 225 -11.70 -17.00 1.23
C SER A 225 -11.76 -16.95 -0.29
N VAL A 226 -12.61 -16.06 -0.77
CA VAL A 226 -12.63 -15.60 -2.15
C VAL A 226 -12.58 -14.09 -2.14
N THR A 227 -11.51 -13.52 -2.68
CA THR A 227 -11.35 -12.08 -2.85
C THR A 227 -11.18 -11.75 -4.31
N ALA A 228 -11.98 -10.82 -4.82
CA ALA A 228 -11.88 -10.36 -6.19
C ALA A 228 -11.93 -8.84 -6.26
N THR A 229 -11.18 -8.29 -7.20
CA THR A 229 -11.27 -6.87 -7.58
C THR A 229 -11.50 -6.81 -9.09
N ALA A 230 -12.46 -6.00 -9.50
CA ALA A 230 -12.67 -5.63 -10.91
C ALA A 230 -12.60 -4.11 -11.05
N PHE A 231 -11.97 -3.64 -12.10
CA PHE A 231 -11.92 -2.21 -12.39
C PHE A 231 -12.13 -1.92 -13.87
N VAL A 232 -12.74 -0.77 -14.15
CA VAL A 232 -12.98 -0.27 -15.50
C VAL A 232 -12.62 1.21 -15.52
N GLY A 233 -11.70 1.59 -16.41
CA GLY A 233 -11.34 2.98 -16.70
C GLY A 233 -12.00 3.44 -17.97
N LEU A 234 -12.77 4.51 -17.89
CA LEU A 234 -13.55 5.10 -18.98
C LEU A 234 -13.08 6.53 -19.27
N ARG A 235 -12.80 6.82 -20.55
CA ARG A 235 -12.51 8.16 -21.07
C ARG A 235 -13.41 8.47 -22.27
N PRO A 236 -14.73 8.66 -22.05
CA PRO A 236 -15.67 8.87 -23.14
C PRO A 236 -15.34 10.11 -23.96
N MET A 237 -14.73 11.11 -23.33
CA MET A 237 -14.23 12.32 -23.96
C MET A 237 -12.89 12.74 -23.35
N SER A 238 -12.14 13.61 -24.01
CA SER A 238 -10.79 14.06 -23.58
C SER A 238 -10.80 14.74 -22.19
N ARG A 239 -11.95 15.27 -21.78
CA ARG A 239 -12.12 16.03 -20.53
C ARG A 239 -12.68 15.21 -19.39
N LEU A 240 -13.16 13.98 -19.62
CA LEU A 240 -13.77 13.12 -18.61
C LEU A 240 -12.98 11.83 -18.46
N ASN A 241 -12.52 11.57 -17.25
CA ASN A 241 -11.97 10.29 -16.83
C ASN A 241 -12.82 9.75 -15.67
N ALA A 242 -13.24 8.50 -15.76
CA ALA A 242 -13.99 7.82 -14.72
C ALA A 242 -13.41 6.42 -14.51
N ASP A 243 -12.97 6.14 -13.28
CA ASP A 243 -12.49 4.83 -12.85
C ASP A 243 -13.52 4.23 -11.89
N LEU A 244 -14.01 3.05 -12.23
CA LEU A 244 -14.97 2.28 -11.44
C LEU A 244 -14.24 1.07 -10.88
N THR A 245 -14.38 0.80 -9.59
CA THR A 245 -13.77 -0.35 -8.93
C THR A 245 -14.82 -1.06 -8.08
N LEU A 246 -14.87 -2.39 -8.21
CA LEU A 246 -15.59 -3.28 -7.34
C LEU A 246 -14.57 -4.18 -6.63
N ILE A 247 -14.59 -4.17 -5.30
CA ILE A 247 -13.84 -5.09 -4.47
C ILE A 247 -14.86 -5.98 -3.76
N THR A 248 -14.68 -7.28 -3.79
CA THR A 248 -15.48 -8.24 -3.02
C THR A 248 -14.55 -9.18 -2.26
N SER A 249 -14.89 -9.46 -1.01
CA SER A 249 -14.18 -10.44 -0.20
C SER A 249 -15.18 -11.21 0.67
N ARG A 250 -15.05 -12.52 0.66
CA ARG A 250 -15.90 -13.45 1.41
C ARG A 250 -15.03 -14.44 2.16
N LEU A 251 -15.36 -14.68 3.40
CA LEU A 251 -14.68 -15.66 4.27
C LEU A 251 -15.69 -16.62 4.87
N HIS A 252 -15.42 -17.92 4.77
CA HIS A 252 -16.16 -18.99 5.42
C HIS A 252 -15.29 -19.70 6.47
N ASP A 253 -15.91 -20.13 7.55
CA ASP A 253 -15.30 -21.06 8.52
C ASP A 253 -15.53 -22.50 8.03
N PRO A 254 -14.50 -23.23 7.57
CA PRO A 254 -14.67 -24.58 7.01
C PRO A 254 -15.15 -25.63 8.04
N ARG A 255 -15.05 -25.32 9.34
CA ARG A 255 -15.48 -26.24 10.43
C ARG A 255 -16.99 -26.19 10.67
N SER A 256 -17.60 -25.04 10.50
CA SER A 256 -19.03 -24.80 10.75
C SER A 256 -19.82 -24.49 9.49
N ASP A 257 -19.15 -24.34 8.33
CA ASP A 257 -19.70 -23.88 7.07
C ASP A 257 -20.40 -22.50 7.17
N ASN A 258 -20.10 -21.77 8.22
CA ASN A 258 -20.68 -20.45 8.45
C ASN A 258 -19.96 -19.36 7.66
N LEU A 259 -20.76 -18.46 7.10
CA LEU A 259 -20.26 -17.23 6.50
C LEU A 259 -19.79 -16.28 7.61
N VAL A 260 -18.49 -15.99 7.65
CA VAL A 260 -17.87 -15.07 8.64
C VAL A 260 -18.13 -13.64 8.23
N PHE A 261 -17.90 -13.30 6.95
CA PHE A 261 -18.25 -12.03 6.35
C PHE A 261 -18.38 -12.13 4.81
N ASP A 262 -19.19 -11.25 4.26
CA ASP A 262 -19.28 -10.94 2.82
C ASP A 262 -19.26 -9.42 2.68
N VAL A 263 -18.19 -8.89 2.13
CA VAL A 263 -18.02 -7.45 1.91
C VAL A 263 -17.95 -7.14 0.42
N LYS A 264 -18.64 -6.07 0.02
CA LYS A 264 -18.50 -5.47 -1.31
C LYS A 264 -18.27 -3.99 -1.15
N ILE A 265 -17.25 -3.49 -1.84
CA ILE A 265 -16.91 -2.06 -1.86
C ILE A 265 -17.03 -1.59 -3.31
N PHE A 266 -17.91 -0.65 -3.53
CA PHE A 266 -18.09 0.04 -4.81
C PHE A 266 -17.42 1.39 -4.72
N ARG A 267 -16.43 1.63 -5.57
CA ARG A 267 -15.70 2.90 -5.62
C ARG A 267 -15.75 3.50 -7.01
N THR A 268 -16.02 4.79 -7.06
CA THR A 268 -15.88 5.58 -8.29
C THR A 268 -14.89 6.71 -8.06
N PHE A 269 -14.02 6.93 -9.02
CA PHE A 269 -13.13 8.07 -9.09
C PHE A 269 -13.37 8.76 -10.43
N THR A 270 -13.91 9.97 -10.40
CA THR A 270 -14.25 10.72 -11.61
C THR A 270 -13.55 12.06 -11.61
N THR A 271 -12.92 12.41 -12.71
CA THR A 271 -12.33 13.74 -12.96
C THR A 271 -12.92 14.35 -14.20
N TYR A 272 -13.49 15.53 -14.07
CA TYR A 272 -13.95 16.32 -15.18
C TYR A 272 -13.14 17.62 -15.31
N GLN A 273 -12.52 17.84 -16.45
CA GLN A 273 -11.71 19.00 -16.75
C GLN A 273 -12.52 20.00 -17.57
N PHE A 274 -13.02 21.06 -16.95
CA PHE A 274 -13.77 22.12 -17.62
C PHE A 274 -12.88 22.92 -18.57
N THR A 275 -11.68 23.28 -18.07
CA THR A 275 -10.65 24.03 -18.83
C THR A 275 -9.26 23.51 -18.43
N ASN A 276 -8.20 24.00 -19.06
CA ASN A 276 -6.82 23.68 -18.67
C ASN A 276 -6.45 24.12 -17.24
N ARG A 277 -7.29 24.99 -16.63
CA ARG A 277 -7.08 25.53 -15.30
C ARG A 277 -8.09 25.05 -14.28
N LEU A 278 -9.23 24.53 -14.73
CA LEU A 278 -10.37 24.22 -13.88
C LEU A 278 -10.76 22.76 -14.00
N LEU A 279 -10.73 22.02 -12.90
CA LEU A 279 -11.14 20.62 -12.83
C LEU A 279 -11.99 20.35 -11.59
N LEU A 280 -12.86 19.37 -11.70
CA LEU A 280 -13.62 18.75 -10.61
C LEU A 280 -13.24 17.29 -10.49
N ARG A 281 -12.94 16.88 -9.29
CA ARG A 281 -12.73 15.48 -8.92
C ARG A 281 -13.84 15.04 -7.97
N ASN A 282 -14.40 13.88 -8.23
CA ASN A 282 -15.34 13.21 -7.35
C ASN A 282 -14.81 11.83 -6.96
N ILE A 283 -14.94 11.46 -5.70
CA ILE A 283 -14.72 10.12 -5.20
C ILE A 283 -15.97 9.72 -4.44
N MET A 284 -16.57 8.58 -4.80
CA MET A 284 -17.66 7.97 -4.02
C MET A 284 -17.27 6.54 -3.68
N GLU A 285 -17.54 6.14 -2.45
CA GLU A 285 -17.29 4.78 -1.99
C GLU A 285 -18.44 4.30 -1.11
N TYR A 286 -18.98 3.13 -1.44
CA TYR A 286 -19.98 2.44 -0.64
C TYR A 286 -19.45 1.09 -0.18
N ASN A 287 -19.47 0.86 1.13
CA ASN A 287 -19.05 -0.39 1.77
C ASN A 287 -20.27 -1.10 2.37
N THR A 288 -20.55 -2.33 1.88
CA THR A 288 -21.72 -3.11 2.31
C THR A 288 -21.58 -3.70 3.72
N LEU A 289 -20.36 -3.92 4.22
CA LEU A 289 -20.12 -4.48 5.54
C LEU A 289 -20.33 -3.42 6.63
N SER A 290 -19.67 -2.28 6.49
CA SER A 290 -19.84 -1.14 7.40
C SER A 290 -21.12 -0.35 7.11
N ARG A 291 -21.77 -0.60 5.97
CA ARG A 291 -22.97 0.14 5.49
C ARG A 291 -22.74 1.65 5.42
N THR A 292 -21.55 2.02 4.99
CA THR A 292 -21.13 3.43 4.91
C THR A 292 -21.07 3.88 3.47
N LEU A 293 -21.45 5.13 3.23
CA LEU A 293 -21.26 5.83 1.96
C LEU A 293 -20.45 7.10 2.21
N GLY A 294 -19.29 7.20 1.56
CA GLY A 294 -18.47 8.41 1.51
C GLY A 294 -18.59 9.08 0.14
N ALA A 295 -18.69 10.41 0.14
CA ALA A 295 -18.71 11.21 -1.07
C ALA A 295 -17.77 12.42 -0.90
N ASN A 296 -16.75 12.51 -1.73
CA ASN A 296 -15.77 13.60 -1.72
C ASN A 296 -15.79 14.32 -3.06
N LEU A 297 -15.93 15.66 -3.03
CA LEU A 297 -15.82 16.54 -4.18
C LEU A 297 -14.65 17.49 -3.98
N LEU A 298 -13.78 17.61 -4.96
CA LEU A 298 -12.68 18.56 -4.96
C LEU A 298 -12.68 19.38 -6.25
N PHE A 299 -12.94 20.63 -6.09
CA PHE A 299 -12.82 21.64 -7.13
C PHE A 299 -11.43 22.26 -7.08
N THR A 300 -10.71 22.28 -8.20
CA THR A 300 -9.36 22.80 -8.30
C THR A 300 -9.27 23.85 -9.37
N TYR A 301 -8.81 25.04 -9.01
CA TYR A 301 -8.54 26.12 -9.95
C TYR A 301 -7.07 26.50 -9.93
N ARG A 302 -6.39 26.27 -11.07
CA ARG A 302 -4.98 26.61 -11.27
C ARG A 302 -4.89 28.03 -11.81
N VAL A 303 -4.48 28.97 -10.98
CA VAL A 303 -4.28 30.37 -11.39
C VAL A 303 -3.07 30.46 -12.33
N ASN A 304 -1.95 29.86 -11.91
CA ASN A 304 -0.71 29.72 -12.69
C ASN A 304 0.05 28.46 -12.25
N ALA A 305 1.27 28.25 -12.76
CA ALA A 305 2.08 27.06 -12.46
C ALA A 305 2.43 26.90 -10.96
N GLY A 306 2.46 28.00 -10.20
CA GLY A 306 2.82 28.01 -8.77
C GLY A 306 1.64 28.29 -7.83
N THR A 307 0.46 28.68 -8.36
CA THR A 307 -0.69 29.09 -7.51
C THR A 307 -1.91 28.25 -7.86
N VAL A 308 -2.41 27.51 -6.87
CA VAL A 308 -3.57 26.64 -7.02
C VAL A 308 -4.55 26.88 -5.87
N PHE A 309 -5.82 27.07 -6.20
CA PHE A 309 -6.91 27.18 -5.26
C PHE A 309 -7.75 25.90 -5.27
N PHE A 310 -8.14 25.45 -4.09
CA PHE A 310 -8.94 24.25 -3.88
C PHE A 310 -10.18 24.58 -3.06
N ILE A 311 -11.31 23.98 -3.45
CA ILE A 311 -12.52 23.91 -2.65
C ILE A 311 -12.87 22.44 -2.52
N GLY A 312 -12.96 21.94 -1.29
CA GLY A 312 -13.31 20.55 -1.01
C GLY A 312 -14.61 20.45 -0.23
N TYR A 313 -15.36 19.43 -0.55
CA TYR A 313 -16.58 19.03 0.14
C TYR A 313 -16.53 17.54 0.39
N ASP A 314 -16.82 17.14 1.63
CA ASP A 314 -16.79 15.77 2.08
C ASP A 314 -18.05 15.45 2.88
N ASP A 315 -18.75 14.39 2.52
CA ASP A 315 -19.96 13.90 3.18
C ASP A 315 -19.83 12.42 3.50
N HIS A 316 -20.19 12.03 4.73
CA HIS A 316 -20.24 10.64 5.17
C HIS A 316 -21.63 10.28 5.65
N TYR A 317 -22.08 9.09 5.26
CA TYR A 317 -23.39 8.54 5.60
C TYR A 317 -23.22 7.12 6.12
N GLU A 318 -24.07 6.75 7.07
CA GLU A 318 -24.19 5.39 7.63
C GLU A 318 -25.65 4.90 7.55
N GLN A 319 -25.82 3.61 7.34
CA GLN A 319 -27.15 2.95 7.39
C GLN A 319 -27.38 2.34 8.78
N GLU A 320 -27.17 3.13 9.81
CA GLU A 320 -27.37 2.77 11.21
C GLU A 320 -28.04 3.90 11.98
N ASN A 321 -28.93 3.53 12.91
CA ASN A 321 -29.46 4.45 13.92
C ASN A 321 -28.83 4.13 15.27
N LEU A 322 -28.37 5.16 15.98
CA LEU A 322 -27.87 5.06 17.34
C LEU A 322 -29.01 5.38 18.30
N LEU A 323 -29.47 4.39 19.06
CA LEU A 323 -30.47 4.54 20.14
C LEU A 323 -29.85 3.99 21.41
N ASP A 324 -29.76 4.82 22.45
CA ASP A 324 -29.21 4.46 23.76
C ASP A 324 -27.82 3.79 23.68
N ALA A 325 -26.91 4.34 22.85
CA ALA A 325 -25.59 3.80 22.53
C ALA A 325 -25.57 2.45 21.81
N VAL A 326 -26.72 1.91 21.40
CA VAL A 326 -26.84 0.68 20.59
C VAL A 326 -27.03 1.03 19.13
N ARG A 327 -26.30 0.37 18.24
CA ARG A 327 -26.40 0.56 16.78
C ARG A 327 -27.44 -0.40 16.19
N TYR A 328 -28.48 0.17 15.58
CA TYR A 328 -29.52 -0.58 14.87
C TYR A 328 -29.37 -0.38 13.37
N PRO A 329 -29.23 -1.45 12.57
CA PRO A 329 -29.16 -1.36 11.13
C PRO A 329 -30.45 -0.81 10.53
N THR A 330 -30.33 0.11 9.57
CA THR A 330 -31.46 0.66 8.81
C THR A 330 -31.17 0.61 7.31
N THR A 331 -32.19 0.86 6.50
CA THR A 331 -32.03 1.03 5.05
C THR A 331 -31.82 2.49 4.65
N ALA A 332 -32.13 3.44 5.56
CA ALA A 332 -31.99 4.85 5.30
C ALA A 332 -30.53 5.31 5.56
N LEU A 333 -30.00 6.12 4.66
CA LEU A 333 -28.72 6.77 4.82
C LEU A 333 -28.85 7.97 5.77
N ARG A 334 -28.21 7.91 6.92
CA ARG A 334 -28.08 9.01 7.86
C ARG A 334 -26.71 9.66 7.70
N ARG A 335 -26.69 10.97 7.50
CA ARG A 335 -25.43 11.71 7.44
C ARG A 335 -24.79 11.78 8.82
N THR A 336 -23.51 11.34 8.90
CA THR A 336 -22.72 11.33 10.14
C THR A 336 -21.67 12.41 10.18
N ASN A 337 -21.17 12.83 9.03
CA ASN A 337 -20.20 13.91 8.95
C ASN A 337 -20.42 14.73 7.68
N ARG A 338 -20.06 16.01 7.76
CA ARG A 338 -19.97 16.93 6.63
C ARG A 338 -18.82 17.88 6.87
N ALA A 339 -17.92 17.99 5.93
CA ALA A 339 -16.81 18.92 5.97
C ALA A 339 -16.76 19.76 4.69
N PHE A 340 -16.41 21.01 4.84
CA PHE A 340 -16.10 21.92 3.76
C PHE A 340 -14.76 22.57 4.04
N PHE A 341 -13.87 22.62 3.06
CA PHE A 341 -12.58 23.28 3.21
C PHE A 341 -12.18 24.07 1.98
N THR A 342 -11.37 25.08 2.19
CA THR A 342 -10.68 25.82 1.15
C THR A 342 -9.19 25.82 1.42
N LYS A 343 -8.40 25.75 0.36
CA LYS A 343 -6.93 25.78 0.44
C LYS A 343 -6.38 26.61 -0.69
N LEU A 344 -5.45 27.53 -0.39
CA LEU A 344 -4.62 28.21 -1.36
C LEU A 344 -3.18 27.67 -1.24
N SER A 345 -2.64 27.16 -2.34
CA SER A 345 -1.24 26.78 -2.45
C SER A 345 -0.51 27.79 -3.31
N TYR A 346 0.58 28.34 -2.80
CA TYR A 346 1.40 29.32 -3.50
C TYR A 346 2.87 28.88 -3.46
N LEU A 347 3.52 28.83 -4.63
CA LEU A 347 4.93 28.49 -4.75
C LEU A 347 5.75 29.77 -4.91
N PHE A 348 6.57 30.08 -3.94
CA PHE A 348 7.62 31.12 -4.06
C PHE A 348 8.81 30.52 -4.82
N ARG A 349 9.27 31.22 -5.85
CA ARG A 349 10.55 30.94 -6.52
C ARG A 349 11.45 32.14 -6.32
N TYR A 350 12.60 31.91 -5.77
CA TYR A 350 13.68 32.88 -5.64
C TYR A 350 14.62 32.76 -6.82
#